data_f36c1faa90c1ddcfcb7a9179ccd84b81
#
_entry.id   f36c1faa90c1ddcfcb7a9179ccd84b81
#
_cell.length_a   1.000
_cell.length_b   1.000
_cell.length_c   1.000
_cell.angle_alpha   90.00
_cell.angle_beta   90.00
_cell.angle_gamma   90.00
#
_symmetry.space_group_name_H-M   'P 1'
#
loop_
_entity.id
_entity.type
_entity.pdbx_description
1 polymer ?
#
loop_
_entity_poly.entity_id
_entity_poly.type
_entity_poly.pdbx_seq_one_letter_code
_entity_poly.pdbx_strand_id
1 'polypeptide(L)'
;TKYRELKNSTKKDVCKVYRNSMVTVIEVDDVVVGDKVLLQSGDKIPADGILVEGDLRVDNSALNGEAEECKKTATDVSTEMKDEITGDTFVDKYSLFRGAVVFDGTGILDVRKVGLKTMMGKMAEEMQEDEVDSPLKVKLGKLAHQISTFGYMGAVVIAIFYMVYFVLSAGGIEQYLAMGWTEILKNVIDAVSLAIVIIVCAVPEGLPLMISLVLMQNTSKMLDHNVLVRKAEGIETAGSLNILFSDKTGTITKGMLEVVEFFMPNGNTIPMNELSLHSKIKALLDISIGKNTASMFDANHRVIGGNATDQALMKFIGEETYNVLTTESEYSVNNSQGFNSSNKFSQVEINELGKTFYKGAPEKFLSVATRALDEDGNEVELNFDEINEKINALASKAMRVLAFGYSYSQMTENTI
;
A
#
# COMPACT_ATOMS: atom_id res chain seq x y z
N THR A 1 -0.70 -27.39 8.94
CA THR A 1 -2.03 -27.80 8.48
C THR A 1 -2.99 -26.60 8.46
N LYS A 2 -3.20 -25.86 9.56
CA LYS A 2 -4.06 -24.66 9.59
C LYS A 2 -3.69 -23.57 8.57
N TYR A 3 -2.40 -23.34 8.31
CA TYR A 3 -1.95 -22.36 7.30
C TYR A 3 -2.33 -22.77 5.86
N ARG A 4 -2.26 -24.08 5.54
CA ARG A 4 -2.72 -24.60 4.25
C ARG A 4 -4.25 -24.55 4.11
N GLU A 5 -4.99 -24.79 5.17
CA GLU A 5 -6.45 -24.69 5.18
C GLU A 5 -6.91 -23.24 5.02
N LEU A 6 -6.27 -22.27 5.69
CA LEU A 6 -6.51 -20.83 5.50
C LEU A 6 -6.16 -20.37 4.08
N LYS A 7 -5.05 -20.85 3.51
CA LYS A 7 -4.68 -20.53 2.11
C LYS A 7 -5.65 -21.10 1.10
N ASN A 8 -6.24 -22.27 1.36
CA ASN A 8 -7.21 -22.91 0.47
C ASN A 8 -8.65 -22.39 0.69
N SER A 9 -8.95 -21.72 1.80
CA SER A 9 -10.24 -21.07 2.07
C SER A 9 -10.32 -19.65 1.55
N THR A 10 -9.22 -19.07 1.07
CA THR A 10 -9.22 -17.75 0.44
C THR A 10 -10.00 -17.86 -0.87
N LYS A 11 -11.12 -17.16 -0.95
CA LYS A 11 -11.97 -17.08 -2.15
C LYS A 11 -11.08 -16.67 -3.32
N LYS A 12 -10.96 -17.53 -4.33
CA LYS A 12 -10.16 -17.22 -5.51
C LYS A 12 -10.81 -16.08 -6.29
N ASP A 13 -10.01 -15.12 -6.70
CA ASP A 13 -10.48 -14.02 -7.53
C ASP A 13 -10.92 -14.58 -8.89
N VAL A 14 -12.06 -14.14 -9.38
CA VAL A 14 -12.63 -14.56 -10.66
C VAL A 14 -12.78 -13.37 -11.61
N CYS A 15 -12.75 -13.62 -12.89
CA CYS A 15 -12.98 -12.60 -13.93
C CYS A 15 -13.86 -13.13 -15.05
N LYS A 16 -14.42 -12.21 -15.84
CA LYS A 16 -15.33 -12.51 -16.94
C LYS A 16 -14.56 -12.42 -18.25
N VAL A 17 -14.47 -13.50 -19.00
CA VAL A 17 -13.76 -13.54 -20.29
C VAL A 17 -14.69 -13.94 -21.44
N TYR A 18 -14.43 -13.39 -22.62
CA TYR A 18 -15.10 -13.83 -23.85
C TYR A 18 -14.34 -15.03 -24.44
N ARG A 19 -14.94 -16.22 -24.37
CA ARG A 19 -14.43 -17.44 -25.02
C ARG A 19 -15.57 -18.08 -25.82
N ASN A 20 -15.32 -18.49 -27.05
CA ASN A 20 -16.33 -19.06 -27.95
C ASN A 20 -17.59 -18.19 -28.13
N SER A 21 -17.40 -16.87 -28.24
CA SER A 21 -18.47 -15.86 -28.39
C SER A 21 -19.44 -15.77 -27.19
N MET A 22 -19.06 -16.33 -26.04
CA MET A 22 -19.86 -16.24 -24.79
C MET A 22 -18.99 -15.71 -23.66
N VAL A 23 -19.63 -14.95 -22.75
CA VAL A 23 -19.00 -14.52 -21.49
C VAL A 23 -18.95 -15.70 -20.53
N THR A 24 -17.74 -16.09 -20.13
CA THR A 24 -17.49 -17.16 -19.17
C THR A 24 -16.75 -16.62 -17.97
N VAL A 25 -17.14 -17.04 -16.77
CA VAL A 25 -16.42 -16.70 -15.53
C VAL A 25 -15.33 -17.72 -15.29
N ILE A 26 -14.09 -17.26 -15.17
CA ILE A 26 -12.91 -18.11 -14.89
C ILE A 26 -12.14 -17.57 -13.69
N GLU A 27 -11.26 -18.40 -13.12
CA GLU A 27 -10.31 -17.94 -12.11
C GLU A 27 -9.26 -17.02 -12.77
N VAL A 28 -8.80 -16.00 -12.02
CA VAL A 28 -7.76 -15.07 -12.52
C VAL A 28 -6.49 -15.80 -12.92
N ASP A 29 -6.18 -16.91 -12.26
CA ASP A 29 -5.01 -17.73 -12.56
C ASP A 29 -5.10 -18.49 -13.91
N ASP A 30 -6.32 -18.62 -14.46
CA ASP A 30 -6.59 -19.28 -15.75
C ASP A 30 -6.62 -18.31 -16.94
N VAL A 31 -6.34 -17.03 -16.71
CA VAL A 31 -6.26 -16.00 -17.74
C VAL A 31 -4.98 -16.18 -18.56
N VAL A 32 -5.11 -16.19 -19.88
CA VAL A 32 -3.99 -16.31 -20.81
C VAL A 32 -3.88 -15.12 -21.77
N VAL A 33 -2.70 -14.96 -22.37
CA VAL A 33 -2.48 -13.91 -23.37
C VAL A 33 -3.41 -14.11 -24.55
N GLY A 34 -4.07 -13.03 -24.98
CA GLY A 34 -5.08 -13.03 -26.05
C GLY A 34 -6.52 -13.20 -25.57
N ASP A 35 -6.75 -13.48 -24.29
CA ASP A 35 -8.11 -13.44 -23.73
C ASP A 35 -8.68 -12.00 -23.79
N LYS A 36 -9.99 -11.93 -24.05
CA LYS A 36 -10.77 -10.70 -23.99
C LYS A 36 -11.52 -10.68 -22.66
N VAL A 37 -11.11 -9.82 -21.73
CA VAL A 37 -11.73 -9.72 -20.40
C VAL A 37 -12.74 -8.59 -20.37
N LEU A 38 -13.98 -8.89 -19.98
CA LEU A 38 -15.00 -7.89 -19.72
C LEU A 38 -14.76 -7.26 -18.36
N LEU A 39 -14.53 -5.95 -18.35
CA LEU A 39 -14.34 -5.14 -17.16
C LEU A 39 -15.54 -4.22 -16.93
N GLN A 40 -15.99 -4.16 -15.70
CA GLN A 40 -17.08 -3.32 -15.25
C GLN A 40 -16.68 -2.59 -13.96
N SER A 41 -17.42 -1.55 -13.60
CA SER A 41 -17.19 -0.82 -12.34
C SER A 41 -17.14 -1.77 -11.14
N GLY A 42 -16.10 -1.63 -10.30
CA GLY A 42 -15.79 -2.48 -9.16
C GLY A 42 -14.91 -3.69 -9.47
N ASP A 43 -14.71 -4.05 -10.75
CA ASP A 43 -13.85 -5.18 -11.11
C ASP A 43 -12.36 -4.84 -10.92
N LYS A 44 -11.60 -5.82 -10.43
CA LYS A 44 -10.14 -5.77 -10.35
C LYS A 44 -9.55 -6.29 -11.66
N ILE A 45 -8.61 -5.56 -12.24
CA ILE A 45 -7.97 -5.93 -13.50
C ILE A 45 -7.08 -7.16 -13.28
N PRO A 46 -7.32 -8.28 -13.99
CA PRO A 46 -6.66 -9.56 -13.71
C PRO A 46 -5.28 -9.70 -14.36
N ALA A 47 -4.99 -8.95 -15.41
CA ALA A 47 -3.77 -9.07 -16.22
C ALA A 47 -3.43 -7.74 -16.89
N ASP A 48 -2.18 -7.58 -17.38
CA ASP A 48 -1.80 -6.39 -18.14
C ASP A 48 -2.23 -6.53 -19.60
N GLY A 49 -2.71 -5.43 -20.17
CA GLY A 49 -3.13 -5.39 -21.56
C GLY A 49 -3.59 -4.00 -22.00
N ILE A 50 -4.30 -3.97 -23.11
CA ILE A 50 -4.83 -2.74 -23.69
C ILE A 50 -6.36 -2.75 -23.70
N LEU A 51 -6.95 -1.58 -23.53
CA LEU A 51 -8.40 -1.41 -23.67
C LEU A 51 -8.73 -1.35 -25.17
N VAL A 52 -9.52 -2.31 -25.66
CA VAL A 52 -9.88 -2.40 -27.10
C VAL A 52 -11.31 -1.96 -27.37
N GLU A 53 -12.15 -1.90 -26.37
CA GLU A 53 -13.54 -1.45 -26.48
C GLU A 53 -13.99 -0.77 -25.20
N GLY A 54 -14.78 0.31 -25.29
CA GLY A 54 -15.34 1.05 -24.18
C GLY A 54 -14.42 2.13 -23.61
N ASP A 55 -14.86 2.73 -22.53
CA ASP A 55 -14.12 3.74 -21.76
C ASP A 55 -14.15 3.37 -20.28
N LEU A 56 -13.03 3.51 -19.61
CA LEU A 56 -12.89 3.19 -18.19
C LEU A 56 -12.23 4.33 -17.43
N ARG A 57 -12.60 4.48 -16.17
CA ARG A 57 -11.79 5.17 -15.16
C ARG A 57 -11.23 4.13 -14.21
N VAL A 58 -9.91 4.13 -14.01
CA VAL A 58 -9.22 3.14 -13.19
C VAL A 58 -8.41 3.81 -12.08
N ASP A 59 -8.39 3.16 -10.94
CA ASP A 59 -7.54 3.49 -9.80
C ASP A 59 -6.30 2.60 -9.83
N ASN A 60 -5.13 3.22 -9.97
CA ASN A 60 -3.83 2.56 -10.00
C ASN A 60 -3.10 2.61 -8.64
N SER A 61 -3.76 3.02 -7.56
CA SER A 61 -3.15 3.20 -6.23
C SER A 61 -2.46 1.95 -5.69
N ALA A 62 -2.93 0.77 -6.06
CA ALA A 62 -2.28 -0.50 -5.72
C ALA A 62 -0.90 -0.68 -6.35
N LEU A 63 -0.55 0.09 -7.39
CA LEU A 63 0.69 -0.01 -8.15
C LEU A 63 1.64 1.16 -7.90
N ASN A 64 1.10 2.38 -7.82
CA ASN A 64 1.90 3.60 -7.67
C ASN A 64 1.71 4.31 -6.31
N GLY A 65 0.82 3.82 -5.46
CA GLY A 65 0.51 4.43 -4.15
C GLY A 65 -0.34 5.70 -4.21
N GLU A 66 -0.64 6.23 -5.41
CA GLU A 66 -1.40 7.47 -5.58
C GLU A 66 -2.84 7.17 -6.00
N ALA A 67 -3.80 7.64 -5.20
CA ALA A 67 -5.23 7.48 -5.48
C ALA A 67 -5.69 8.52 -6.52
N GLU A 68 -5.09 8.48 -7.72
CA GLU A 68 -5.47 9.33 -8.84
C GLU A 68 -6.19 8.51 -9.89
N GLU A 69 -7.38 8.97 -10.27
CA GLU A 69 -8.19 8.33 -11.29
C GLU A 69 -7.58 8.56 -12.69
N CYS A 70 -7.29 7.49 -13.38
CA CYS A 70 -6.79 7.53 -14.75
C CYS A 70 -7.89 7.20 -15.72
N LYS A 71 -8.21 8.14 -16.64
CA LYS A 71 -9.13 7.87 -17.74
C LYS A 71 -8.43 7.01 -18.80
N LYS A 72 -9.08 5.89 -19.15
CA LYS A 72 -8.62 4.95 -20.19
C LYS A 72 -9.63 4.91 -21.33
N THR A 73 -9.14 4.97 -22.56
CA THR A 73 -9.95 4.96 -23.78
C THR A 73 -9.54 3.79 -24.68
N ALA A 74 -10.48 3.28 -25.43
CA ALA A 74 -10.21 2.18 -26.35
C ALA A 74 -9.23 2.57 -27.46
N THR A 75 -8.45 1.58 -27.90
CA THR A 75 -7.50 1.69 -29.01
C THR A 75 -7.54 0.45 -29.89
N ASP A 76 -6.86 0.51 -31.03
CA ASP A 76 -6.76 -0.64 -31.93
C ASP A 76 -5.95 -1.78 -31.28
N VAL A 77 -6.36 -3.03 -31.57
CA VAL A 77 -5.68 -4.25 -31.09
C VAL A 77 -4.22 -4.31 -31.53
N SER A 78 -3.82 -3.63 -32.61
CA SER A 78 -2.43 -3.53 -33.06
C SER A 78 -1.53 -2.65 -32.19
N THR A 79 -2.10 -1.89 -31.25
CA THR A 79 -1.33 -1.00 -30.36
C THR A 79 -0.44 -1.82 -29.44
N GLU A 80 0.86 -1.52 -29.42
CA GLU A 80 1.81 -2.17 -28.54
C GLU A 80 1.79 -1.53 -27.15
N MET A 81 1.89 -2.37 -26.15
CA MET A 81 1.99 -1.93 -24.76
C MET A 81 3.44 -1.52 -24.46
N LYS A 82 3.65 -0.38 -23.79
CA LYS A 82 4.99 0.07 -23.38
C LYS A 82 5.58 -0.90 -22.35
N ASP A 83 6.83 -1.30 -22.56
CA ASP A 83 7.54 -2.27 -21.72
C ASP A 83 8.32 -1.64 -20.55
N GLU A 84 8.65 -0.36 -20.66
CA GLU A 84 9.45 0.35 -19.64
C GLU A 84 8.57 0.93 -18.54
N ILE A 85 9.01 0.72 -17.29
CA ILE A 85 8.39 1.32 -16.10
C ILE A 85 8.96 2.72 -15.96
N THR A 86 8.23 3.70 -16.46
CA THR A 86 8.48 5.12 -16.18
C THR A 86 7.31 5.66 -15.36
N GLY A 87 7.50 6.76 -14.64
CA GLY A 87 6.43 7.39 -13.84
C GLY A 87 5.15 7.66 -14.65
N ASP A 88 5.30 7.89 -15.96
CA ASP A 88 4.18 8.16 -16.87
C ASP A 88 3.50 6.89 -17.41
N THR A 89 4.02 5.69 -17.13
CA THR A 89 3.47 4.43 -17.64
C THR A 89 2.03 4.21 -17.19
N PHE A 90 1.70 4.57 -15.95
CA PHE A 90 0.35 4.43 -15.39
C PHE A 90 -0.64 5.46 -15.96
N VAL A 91 -0.15 6.56 -16.48
CA VAL A 91 -0.95 7.63 -17.10
C VAL A 91 -1.28 7.33 -18.57
N ASP A 92 -0.65 6.31 -19.18
CA ASP A 92 -0.96 5.90 -20.54
C ASP A 92 -2.46 5.64 -20.72
N LYS A 93 -3.04 6.23 -21.77
CA LYS A 93 -4.50 6.23 -21.99
C LYS A 93 -5.08 4.88 -22.40
N TYR A 94 -4.25 3.94 -22.85
CA TYR A 94 -4.69 2.70 -23.46
C TYR A 94 -4.36 1.48 -22.61
N SER A 95 -3.30 1.54 -21.82
CA SER A 95 -2.79 0.42 -21.05
C SER A 95 -3.53 0.25 -19.72
N LEU A 96 -3.87 -0.99 -19.42
CA LEU A 96 -4.46 -1.44 -18.17
C LEU A 96 -3.48 -2.41 -17.49
N PHE A 97 -3.39 -2.32 -16.16
CA PHE A 97 -2.41 -3.07 -15.38
C PHE A 97 -3.07 -3.95 -14.33
N ARG A 98 -2.52 -5.15 -14.14
CA ARG A 98 -2.98 -6.09 -13.11
C ARG A 98 -2.95 -5.43 -11.72
N GLY A 99 -4.05 -5.61 -10.98
CA GLY A 99 -4.18 -5.10 -9.62
C GLY A 99 -4.86 -3.74 -9.49
N ALA A 100 -4.94 -2.97 -10.59
CA ALA A 100 -5.74 -1.76 -10.63
C ALA A 100 -7.25 -2.10 -10.54
N VAL A 101 -8.05 -1.16 -10.07
CA VAL A 101 -9.50 -1.33 -9.90
C VAL A 101 -10.23 -0.42 -10.87
N VAL A 102 -11.24 -0.97 -11.55
CA VAL A 102 -12.14 -0.18 -12.40
C VAL A 102 -13.06 0.61 -11.50
N PHE A 103 -12.94 1.92 -11.58
CA PHE A 103 -13.75 2.86 -10.81
C PHE A 103 -15.11 3.08 -11.44
N ASP A 104 -15.13 3.34 -12.75
CA ASP A 104 -16.33 3.63 -13.51
C ASP A 104 -16.16 3.23 -14.98
N GLY A 105 -17.28 2.91 -15.64
CA GLY A 105 -17.32 2.54 -17.04
C GLY A 105 -17.38 1.03 -17.27
N THR A 106 -17.39 0.66 -18.56
CA THR A 106 -17.37 -0.72 -19.03
C THR A 106 -16.46 -0.80 -20.24
N GLY A 107 -15.67 -1.88 -20.32
CA GLY A 107 -14.77 -2.07 -21.45
C GLY A 107 -14.25 -3.48 -21.60
N ILE A 108 -13.57 -3.73 -22.71
CA ILE A 108 -12.94 -5.01 -23.03
C ILE A 108 -11.42 -4.85 -23.02
N LEU A 109 -10.77 -5.57 -22.12
CA LEU A 109 -9.32 -5.69 -22.03
C LEU A 109 -8.83 -6.81 -22.96
N ASP A 110 -7.89 -6.51 -23.84
CA ASP A 110 -7.10 -7.50 -24.58
C ASP A 110 -5.84 -7.83 -23.78
N VAL A 111 -5.75 -9.05 -23.28
CA VAL A 111 -4.67 -9.48 -22.38
C VAL A 111 -3.35 -9.65 -23.15
N ARG A 112 -2.30 -8.95 -22.71
CA ARG A 112 -0.96 -8.97 -23.32
C ARG A 112 0.10 -9.65 -22.46
N LYS A 113 0.00 -9.50 -21.12
CA LYS A 113 0.95 -10.09 -20.19
C LYS A 113 0.20 -10.70 -19.00
N VAL A 114 0.67 -11.86 -18.55
CA VAL A 114 0.08 -12.61 -17.42
C VAL A 114 1.17 -13.02 -16.43
N GLY A 115 0.78 -13.32 -15.19
CA GLY A 115 1.65 -13.85 -14.16
C GLY A 115 2.83 -12.92 -13.83
N LEU A 116 4.04 -13.46 -13.79
CA LEU A 116 5.27 -12.71 -13.49
C LEU A 116 5.67 -11.70 -14.59
N LYS A 117 5.11 -11.83 -15.80
CA LYS A 117 5.37 -10.86 -16.88
C LYS A 117 4.55 -9.58 -16.75
N THR A 118 3.56 -9.54 -15.86
CA THR A 118 2.80 -8.32 -15.57
C THR A 118 3.66 -7.33 -14.78
N MET A 119 3.28 -6.05 -14.76
CA MET A 119 3.92 -5.02 -13.96
C MET A 119 3.99 -5.41 -12.48
N MET A 120 2.85 -5.83 -11.92
CA MET A 120 2.76 -6.32 -10.54
C MET A 120 3.60 -7.57 -10.30
N GLY A 121 3.69 -8.47 -11.31
CA GLY A 121 4.54 -9.65 -11.26
C GLY A 121 6.03 -9.32 -11.18
N LYS A 122 6.49 -8.39 -11.98
CA LYS A 122 7.89 -7.90 -11.96
C LYS A 122 8.23 -7.24 -10.62
N MET A 123 7.35 -6.38 -10.08
CA MET A 123 7.52 -5.80 -8.74
C MET A 123 7.63 -6.88 -7.66
N ALA A 124 6.80 -7.95 -7.74
CA ALA A 124 6.86 -9.06 -6.81
C ALA A 124 8.15 -9.89 -6.93
N GLU A 125 8.70 -10.03 -8.14
CA GLU A 125 9.97 -10.71 -8.40
C GLU A 125 11.15 -9.90 -7.86
N GLU A 126 11.19 -8.58 -8.09
CA GLU A 126 12.19 -7.67 -7.52
C GLU A 126 12.19 -7.69 -5.98
N MET A 127 11.00 -7.87 -5.37
CA MET A 127 10.89 -8.03 -3.91
C MET A 127 11.38 -9.38 -3.39
N GLN A 128 11.58 -10.38 -4.26
CA GLN A 128 12.08 -11.72 -3.91
C GLN A 128 13.58 -11.90 -4.17
N GLU A 129 14.28 -10.86 -4.64
CA GLU A 129 15.74 -10.91 -4.75
C GLU A 129 16.40 -11.25 -3.42
N ASP A 130 17.50 -12.02 -3.51
CA ASP A 130 18.20 -12.65 -2.39
C ASP A 130 18.42 -11.69 -1.23
N GLU A 131 18.09 -12.16 -0.04
CA GLU A 131 18.30 -11.42 1.21
C GLU A 131 19.80 -11.17 1.40
N VAL A 132 20.20 -9.92 1.26
CA VAL A 132 21.56 -9.51 1.60
C VAL A 132 21.76 -9.71 3.11
N ASP A 133 22.75 -10.52 3.49
CA ASP A 133 23.11 -10.74 4.90
C ASP A 133 23.32 -9.41 5.63
N SER A 134 22.82 -9.31 6.85
CA SER A 134 22.98 -8.10 7.65
C SER A 134 24.47 -7.78 7.89
N PRO A 135 24.85 -6.50 7.98
CA PRO A 135 26.23 -6.09 8.23
C PRO A 135 26.85 -6.75 9.47
N LEU A 136 26.08 -6.95 10.52
CA LEU A 136 26.50 -7.64 11.74
C LEU A 136 26.80 -9.12 11.48
N LYS A 137 25.88 -9.82 10.77
CA LYS A 137 26.05 -11.24 10.42
C LYS A 137 27.35 -11.46 9.61
N VAL A 138 27.62 -10.55 8.65
CA VAL A 138 28.86 -10.58 7.86
C VAL A 138 30.11 -10.34 8.75
N LYS A 139 30.08 -9.33 9.63
CA LYS A 139 31.20 -9.02 10.54
C LYS A 139 31.46 -10.16 11.53
N LEU A 140 30.38 -10.71 12.10
CA LEU A 140 30.46 -11.81 13.06
C LEU A 140 30.91 -13.12 12.39
N GLY A 141 30.46 -13.38 11.16
CA GLY A 141 30.99 -14.50 10.36
C GLY A 141 32.48 -14.40 10.11
N LYS A 142 32.97 -13.20 9.77
CA LYS A 142 34.43 -12.96 9.64
C LYS A 142 35.18 -13.18 10.95
N LEU A 143 34.63 -12.66 12.06
CA LEU A 143 35.25 -12.85 13.39
C LEU A 143 35.30 -14.33 13.78
N ALA A 144 34.18 -15.05 13.61
CA ALA A 144 34.10 -16.48 13.88
C ALA A 144 35.14 -17.28 13.04
N HIS A 145 35.26 -16.94 11.75
CA HIS A 145 36.23 -17.55 10.86
C HIS A 145 37.69 -17.27 11.32
N GLN A 146 38.01 -16.04 11.75
CA GLN A 146 39.31 -15.70 12.30
C GLN A 146 39.62 -16.51 13.57
N ILE A 147 38.67 -16.56 14.52
CA ILE A 147 38.83 -17.33 15.76
C ILE A 147 39.07 -18.82 15.46
N SER A 148 38.25 -19.40 14.57
CA SER A 148 38.41 -20.80 14.16
C SER A 148 39.77 -21.06 13.49
N THR A 149 40.23 -20.13 12.64
CA THR A 149 41.55 -20.24 11.99
C THR A 149 42.68 -20.25 13.01
N PHE A 150 42.62 -19.34 14.02
CA PHE A 150 43.59 -19.37 15.13
C PHE A 150 43.51 -20.66 15.95
N GLY A 151 42.27 -21.16 16.18
CA GLY A 151 42.06 -22.44 16.86
C GLY A 151 42.69 -23.61 16.10
N TYR A 152 42.50 -23.67 14.77
CA TYR A 152 43.12 -24.72 13.94
C TYR A 152 44.63 -24.65 13.94
N MET A 153 45.24 -23.46 13.79
CA MET A 153 46.66 -23.28 13.87
C MET A 153 47.20 -23.68 15.27
N GLY A 154 46.52 -23.25 16.33
CA GLY A 154 46.85 -23.60 17.69
C GLY A 154 46.82 -25.12 17.94
N ALA A 155 45.77 -25.79 17.44
CA ALA A 155 45.63 -27.24 17.57
C ALA A 155 46.78 -28.00 16.87
N VAL A 156 47.17 -27.58 15.67
CA VAL A 156 48.31 -28.17 14.94
C VAL A 156 49.62 -27.94 15.70
N VAL A 157 49.86 -26.73 16.18
CA VAL A 157 51.07 -26.41 16.94
C VAL A 157 51.14 -27.25 18.21
N ILE A 158 50.08 -27.36 18.98
CA ILE A 158 50.03 -28.15 20.21
C ILE A 158 50.19 -29.64 19.93
N ALA A 159 49.58 -30.16 18.87
CA ALA A 159 49.77 -31.55 18.47
C ALA A 159 51.25 -31.86 18.14
N ILE A 160 51.94 -30.93 17.44
CA ILE A 160 53.36 -31.06 17.16
C ILE A 160 54.20 -31.02 18.46
N PHE A 161 53.96 -30.05 19.34
CA PHE A 161 54.64 -29.96 20.62
C PHE A 161 54.42 -31.20 21.49
N TYR A 162 53.21 -31.74 21.48
CA TYR A 162 52.84 -32.95 22.22
C TYR A 162 53.66 -34.18 21.69
N MET A 163 53.70 -34.31 20.36
CA MET A 163 54.57 -35.36 19.75
C MET A 163 56.03 -35.17 20.05
N VAL A 164 56.56 -33.93 20.00
CA VAL A 164 57.91 -33.63 20.36
C VAL A 164 58.19 -34.00 21.85
N TYR A 165 57.23 -33.68 22.73
CA TYR A 165 57.34 -34.06 24.14
C TYR A 165 57.49 -35.59 24.34
N PHE A 166 56.69 -36.40 23.61
CA PHE A 166 56.84 -37.87 23.69
C PHE A 166 58.17 -38.34 23.19
N VAL A 167 58.71 -37.81 22.13
CA VAL A 167 60.03 -38.16 21.61
C VAL A 167 61.14 -37.80 22.61
N LEU A 168 61.06 -36.61 23.22
CA LEU A 168 62.01 -36.17 24.22
C LEU A 168 61.93 -37.01 25.52
N SER A 169 60.70 -37.34 25.95
CA SER A 169 60.51 -38.18 27.16
C SER A 169 60.94 -39.59 26.97
N ALA A 170 60.99 -40.10 25.76
CA ALA A 170 61.56 -41.42 25.41
C ALA A 170 63.10 -41.47 25.38
N GLY A 171 63.73 -40.28 25.45
CA GLY A 171 65.20 -40.16 25.38
C GLY A 171 65.78 -39.95 23.99
N GLY A 172 64.86 -39.66 22.98
CA GLY A 172 65.27 -39.35 21.62
C GLY A 172 64.49 -40.18 20.58
N ILE A 173 64.69 -39.81 19.31
CA ILE A 173 63.94 -40.41 18.19
C ILE A 173 64.19 -41.93 18.07
N GLU A 174 65.41 -42.39 18.26
CA GLU A 174 65.76 -43.79 18.14
C GLU A 174 65.06 -44.64 19.21
N GLN A 175 65.06 -44.17 20.47
CA GLN A 175 64.47 -44.87 21.58
C GLN A 175 62.90 -44.83 21.43
N TYR A 176 62.31 -43.72 20.91
CA TYR A 176 60.92 -43.61 20.65
C TYR A 176 60.44 -44.61 19.56
N LEU A 177 61.22 -44.77 18.50
CA LEU A 177 60.88 -45.74 17.44
C LEU A 177 61.05 -47.19 17.92
N ALA A 178 61.91 -47.44 18.91
CA ALA A 178 62.14 -48.77 19.55
C ALA A 178 61.00 -49.19 20.50
N MET A 179 60.08 -48.27 20.91
CA MET A 179 58.94 -48.55 21.82
C MET A 179 57.93 -49.49 21.24
N GLY A 180 57.89 -49.68 19.94
CA GLY A 180 56.95 -50.52 19.25
C GLY A 180 55.79 -49.74 18.68
N TRP A 181 55.17 -50.29 17.63
CA TRP A 181 54.11 -49.63 16.84
C TRP A 181 52.85 -49.27 17.63
N THR A 182 52.45 -50.09 18.61
CA THR A 182 51.27 -49.87 19.44
C THR A 182 51.34 -48.63 20.33
N GLU A 183 52.54 -48.36 20.95
CA GLU A 183 52.80 -47.18 21.78
C GLU A 183 52.89 -45.92 20.91
N ILE A 184 53.48 -45.97 19.73
CA ILE A 184 53.59 -44.86 18.81
C ILE A 184 52.15 -44.49 18.34
N LEU A 185 51.34 -45.49 17.96
CA LEU A 185 49.97 -45.27 17.54
C LEU A 185 49.08 -44.63 18.63
N LYS A 186 49.27 -45.10 19.88
CA LYS A 186 48.59 -44.53 21.04
C LYS A 186 48.92 -43.05 21.23
N ASN A 187 50.19 -42.68 21.20
CA ASN A 187 50.64 -41.31 21.34
C ASN A 187 50.13 -40.38 20.19
N VAL A 188 50.07 -40.91 18.97
CA VAL A 188 49.45 -40.20 17.84
C VAL A 188 47.97 -39.98 18.06
N ILE A 189 47.22 -41.00 18.53
CA ILE A 189 45.81 -40.88 18.86
C ILE A 189 45.59 -39.84 19.97
N ASP A 190 46.41 -39.83 21.00
CA ASP A 190 46.34 -38.88 22.11
C ASP A 190 46.61 -37.44 21.61
N ALA A 191 47.63 -37.25 20.74
CA ALA A 191 47.90 -35.95 20.13
C ALA A 191 46.76 -35.45 19.26
N VAL A 192 46.18 -36.33 18.44
CA VAL A 192 44.99 -35.99 17.59
C VAL A 192 43.76 -35.70 18.44
N SER A 193 43.53 -36.48 19.50
CA SER A 193 42.44 -36.25 20.42
C SER A 193 42.54 -34.89 21.11
N LEU A 194 43.75 -34.50 21.55
CA LEU A 194 43.99 -33.18 22.13
C LEU A 194 43.78 -32.06 21.10
N ALA A 195 44.23 -32.25 19.87
CA ALA A 195 43.98 -31.30 18.80
C ALA A 195 42.49 -31.12 18.51
N ILE A 196 41.70 -32.18 18.48
CA ILE A 196 40.24 -32.13 18.28
C ILE A 196 39.56 -31.35 19.43
N VAL A 197 39.97 -31.60 20.70
CA VAL A 197 39.41 -30.86 21.83
C VAL A 197 39.67 -29.36 21.69
N ILE A 198 40.89 -28.97 21.28
CA ILE A 198 41.21 -27.55 21.06
C ILE A 198 40.39 -26.93 19.94
N ILE A 199 40.22 -27.66 18.83
CA ILE A 199 39.38 -27.20 17.71
C ILE A 199 37.94 -26.97 18.17
N VAL A 200 37.34 -27.92 18.89
CA VAL A 200 35.98 -27.82 19.41
C VAL A 200 35.84 -26.63 20.38
N CYS A 201 36.79 -26.45 21.29
CA CYS A 201 36.81 -25.32 22.23
C CYS A 201 37.01 -23.96 21.54
N ALA A 202 37.69 -23.92 20.39
CA ALA A 202 37.92 -22.69 19.65
C ALA A 202 36.71 -22.22 18.82
N VAL A 203 35.71 -23.08 18.54
CA VAL A 203 34.52 -22.70 17.80
C VAL A 203 33.58 -21.91 18.72
N PRO A 204 33.26 -20.63 18.39
CA PRO A 204 32.43 -19.80 19.25
C PRO A 204 30.93 -20.11 19.08
N GLU A 205 30.48 -21.30 19.48
CA GLU A 205 29.10 -21.78 19.32
C GLU A 205 28.05 -20.90 20.04
N GLY A 206 28.44 -20.20 21.12
CA GLY A 206 27.59 -19.30 21.87
C GLY A 206 27.25 -18.00 21.14
N LEU A 207 28.03 -17.59 20.13
CA LEU A 207 27.87 -16.29 19.47
C LEU A 207 26.56 -16.21 18.66
N PRO A 208 26.20 -17.17 17.80
CA PRO A 208 24.91 -17.14 17.09
C PRO A 208 23.70 -17.17 18.04
N LEU A 209 23.80 -17.93 19.13
CA LEU A 209 22.75 -18.02 20.14
C LEU A 209 22.52 -16.67 20.83
N MET A 210 23.60 -16.00 21.27
CA MET A 210 23.51 -14.68 21.91
C MET A 210 22.90 -13.64 21.00
N ILE A 211 23.26 -13.63 19.70
CA ILE A 211 22.68 -12.73 18.72
C ILE A 211 21.16 -12.97 18.61
N SER A 212 20.75 -14.22 18.46
CA SER A 212 19.35 -14.59 18.37
C SER A 212 18.54 -14.16 19.60
N LEU A 213 19.10 -14.33 20.80
CA LEU A 213 18.49 -13.88 22.06
C LEU A 213 18.33 -12.35 22.13
N VAL A 214 19.37 -11.61 21.75
CA VAL A 214 19.32 -10.13 21.74
C VAL A 214 18.33 -9.62 20.72
N LEU A 215 18.30 -10.18 19.52
CA LEU A 215 17.31 -9.81 18.49
C LEU A 215 15.89 -10.13 18.94
N MET A 216 15.68 -11.28 19.59
CA MET A 216 14.38 -11.67 20.14
C MET A 216 13.90 -10.68 21.22
N GLN A 217 14.78 -10.29 22.15
CA GLN A 217 14.46 -9.29 23.17
C GLN A 217 14.14 -7.92 22.57
N ASN A 218 14.89 -7.50 21.55
CA ASN A 218 14.62 -6.24 20.87
C ASN A 218 13.32 -6.30 20.08
N THR A 219 12.98 -7.41 19.42
CA THR A 219 11.68 -7.63 18.78
C THR A 219 10.53 -7.45 19.76
N SER A 220 10.66 -8.02 20.98
CA SER A 220 9.65 -7.86 22.03
C SER A 220 9.49 -6.40 22.45
N LYS A 221 10.57 -5.67 22.67
CA LYS A 221 10.54 -4.24 22.98
C LYS A 221 9.90 -3.39 21.88
N MET A 222 10.17 -3.71 20.61
CA MET A 222 9.56 -3.04 19.47
C MET A 222 8.04 -3.26 19.44
N LEU A 223 7.59 -4.46 19.79
CA LEU A 223 6.16 -4.78 19.89
C LEU A 223 5.46 -3.96 20.96
N ASP A 224 6.11 -3.70 22.10
CA ASP A 224 5.58 -2.84 23.18
C ASP A 224 5.38 -1.39 22.70
N HIS A 225 6.11 -0.98 21.64
CA HIS A 225 5.96 0.31 20.96
C HIS A 225 5.09 0.25 19.70
N ASN A 226 4.25 -0.78 19.54
CA ASN A 226 3.37 -1.02 18.38
C ASN A 226 4.13 -1.18 17.04
N VAL A 227 5.38 -1.60 17.07
CA VAL A 227 6.19 -1.91 15.88
C VAL A 227 6.25 -3.41 15.69
N LEU A 228 5.56 -3.93 14.66
CA LEU A 228 5.61 -5.34 14.31
C LEU A 228 6.82 -5.62 13.43
N VAL A 229 7.84 -6.27 14.01
CA VAL A 229 9.03 -6.70 13.28
C VAL A 229 8.76 -8.02 12.58
N ARG A 230 8.84 -8.06 11.26
CA ARG A 230 8.68 -9.29 10.47
C ARG A 230 9.97 -10.10 10.33
N LYS A 231 11.12 -9.41 10.24
CA LYS A 231 12.45 -9.99 10.15
C LYS A 231 13.33 -9.36 11.22
N ALA A 232 13.90 -10.19 12.11
CA ALA A 232 14.70 -9.70 13.24
C ALA A 232 15.97 -8.97 12.79
N GLU A 233 16.56 -9.40 11.67
CA GLU A 233 17.72 -8.77 11.05
C GLU A 233 17.46 -7.33 10.62
N GLY A 234 16.21 -7.00 10.31
CA GLY A 234 15.78 -5.64 9.96
C GLY A 234 15.97 -4.61 11.08
N ILE A 235 15.94 -5.03 12.35
CA ILE A 235 16.18 -4.14 13.50
C ILE A 235 17.60 -3.59 13.47
N GLU A 236 18.57 -4.45 13.18
CA GLU A 236 19.97 -4.07 13.10
C GLU A 236 20.22 -3.13 11.93
N THR A 237 19.67 -3.46 10.76
CA THR A 237 19.79 -2.63 9.55
C THR A 237 19.17 -1.26 9.78
N ALA A 238 17.99 -1.20 10.41
CA ALA A 238 17.34 0.05 10.78
C ALA A 238 18.17 0.89 11.76
N GLY A 239 18.87 0.25 12.70
CA GLY A 239 19.76 0.94 13.65
C GLY A 239 21.04 1.50 13.04
N SER A 240 21.44 1.06 11.84
CA SER A 240 22.67 1.48 11.14
C SER A 240 22.38 2.38 9.92
N LEU A 241 21.16 2.87 9.76
CA LEU A 241 20.77 3.73 8.64
C LEU A 241 21.51 5.07 8.66
N ASN A 242 22.04 5.46 7.49
CA ASN A 242 22.55 6.80 7.21
C ASN A 242 21.56 7.63 6.39
N ILE A 243 20.78 6.98 5.53
CA ILE A 243 19.80 7.62 4.67
C ILE A 243 18.51 6.78 4.76
N LEU A 244 17.39 7.45 5.03
CA LEU A 244 16.06 6.84 5.05
C LEU A 244 15.24 7.38 3.88
N PHE A 245 14.82 6.49 2.99
CA PHE A 245 13.79 6.78 1.99
C PHE A 245 12.45 6.35 2.56
N SER A 246 11.50 7.28 2.63
CA SER A 246 10.17 7.00 3.16
C SER A 246 9.12 7.38 2.13
N ASP A 247 8.13 6.50 1.94
CA ASP A 247 6.92 6.86 1.21
C ASP A 247 6.08 7.84 2.05
N LYS A 248 5.33 8.71 1.35
CA LYS A 248 4.44 9.69 1.98
C LYS A 248 3.12 9.05 2.37
N THR A 249 2.44 8.42 1.39
CA THR A 249 1.04 8.01 1.49
C THR A 249 0.91 6.67 2.22
N GLY A 250 0.19 6.64 3.34
CA GLY A 250 0.04 5.41 4.15
C GLY A 250 1.24 5.09 5.06
N THR A 251 2.36 5.84 4.94
CA THR A 251 3.55 5.71 5.79
C THR A 251 3.73 6.93 6.69
N ILE A 252 3.96 8.11 6.12
CA ILE A 252 4.01 9.37 6.89
C ILE A 252 2.60 9.85 7.20
N THR A 253 1.67 9.66 6.27
CA THR A 253 0.25 9.98 6.42
C THR A 253 -0.56 8.72 6.63
N LYS A 254 -1.80 8.85 7.13
CA LYS A 254 -2.74 7.73 7.28
C LYS A 254 -3.19 7.11 5.95
N GLY A 255 -2.93 7.77 4.80
CA GLY A 255 -3.41 7.34 3.49
C GLY A 255 -4.93 7.48 3.28
N MET A 256 -5.62 8.07 4.25
CA MET A 256 -7.06 8.31 4.21
C MET A 256 -7.35 9.75 4.58
N LEU A 257 -8.33 10.35 3.90
CA LEU A 257 -8.86 11.66 4.27
C LEU A 257 -9.99 11.49 5.29
N GLU A 258 -10.09 12.46 6.20
CA GLU A 258 -11.17 12.59 7.18
C GLU A 258 -11.67 14.03 7.20
N VAL A 259 -12.97 14.24 7.36
CA VAL A 259 -13.53 15.56 7.58
C VAL A 259 -13.24 15.96 9.03
N VAL A 260 -12.45 17.02 9.22
CA VAL A 260 -11.97 17.43 10.55
C VAL A 260 -12.56 18.75 11.00
N GLU A 261 -13.01 19.59 10.09
CA GLU A 261 -13.57 20.92 10.40
C GLU A 261 -14.66 21.28 9.40
N PHE A 262 -15.73 21.86 9.89
CA PHE A 262 -16.77 22.51 9.08
C PHE A 262 -16.86 23.97 9.49
N PHE A 263 -16.85 24.88 8.54
CA PHE A 263 -16.94 26.31 8.81
C PHE A 263 -17.90 26.99 7.82
N MET A 264 -18.50 28.05 8.31
CA MET A 264 -19.44 28.87 7.56
C MET A 264 -18.72 29.98 6.79
N PRO A 265 -19.36 30.56 5.78
CA PRO A 265 -18.77 31.64 4.97
C PRO A 265 -18.37 32.90 5.76
N ASN A 266 -18.87 33.12 6.98
CA ASN A 266 -18.45 34.16 7.90
C ASN A 266 -17.17 33.81 8.70
N GLY A 267 -16.49 32.70 8.37
CA GLY A 267 -15.29 32.21 9.05
C GLY A 267 -15.55 31.45 10.35
N ASN A 268 -16.78 31.43 10.85
CA ASN A 268 -17.14 30.71 12.08
C ASN A 268 -17.05 29.20 11.86
N THR A 269 -16.37 28.52 12.77
CA THR A 269 -16.29 27.06 12.78
C THR A 269 -17.45 26.49 13.59
N ILE A 270 -18.19 25.56 12.99
CA ILE A 270 -19.20 24.77 13.69
C ILE A 270 -18.53 23.48 14.17
N PRO A 271 -18.52 23.21 15.49
CA PRO A 271 -18.02 21.95 16.03
C PRO A 271 -18.79 20.77 15.42
N MET A 272 -18.09 19.70 15.06
CA MET A 272 -18.69 18.54 14.36
C MET A 272 -19.83 17.89 15.14
N ASN A 273 -19.74 17.86 16.47
CA ASN A 273 -20.76 17.35 17.36
C ASN A 273 -22.00 18.29 17.47
N GLU A 274 -21.87 19.53 17.06
CA GLU A 274 -22.96 20.53 17.09
C GLU A 274 -23.62 20.73 15.72
N LEU A 275 -23.03 20.22 14.65
CA LEU A 275 -23.56 20.38 13.30
C LEU A 275 -25.01 19.87 13.14
N SER A 276 -25.39 18.85 13.91
CA SER A 276 -26.76 18.34 13.95
C SER A 276 -27.78 19.33 14.54
N LEU A 277 -27.36 20.33 15.31
CA LEU A 277 -28.21 21.38 15.84
C LEU A 277 -28.61 22.38 14.75
N HIS A 278 -27.79 22.51 13.69
CA HIS A 278 -28.02 23.36 12.53
C HIS A 278 -28.75 22.56 11.43
N SER A 279 -29.98 22.15 11.70
CA SER A 279 -30.73 21.15 10.91
C SER A 279 -30.86 21.48 9.42
N LYS A 280 -31.07 22.77 9.05
CA LYS A 280 -31.16 23.18 7.63
C LYS A 280 -29.82 23.02 6.90
N ILE A 281 -28.72 23.47 7.54
CA ILE A 281 -27.38 23.38 6.96
C ILE A 281 -26.98 21.90 6.83
N LYS A 282 -27.22 21.12 7.90
CA LYS A 282 -26.94 19.68 7.90
C LYS A 282 -27.71 18.97 6.76
N ALA A 283 -28.99 19.23 6.59
CA ALA A 283 -29.82 18.63 5.54
C ALA A 283 -29.31 18.98 4.13
N LEU A 284 -28.97 20.25 3.88
CA LEU A 284 -28.41 20.68 2.59
C LEU A 284 -27.05 20.03 2.31
N LEU A 285 -26.21 19.92 3.34
CA LEU A 285 -24.90 19.29 3.26
C LEU A 285 -25.03 17.78 2.97
N ASP A 286 -25.93 17.10 3.68
CA ASP A 286 -26.17 15.66 3.51
C ASP A 286 -26.68 15.35 2.09
N ILE A 287 -27.60 16.13 1.57
CA ILE A 287 -28.09 16.01 0.19
C ILE A 287 -26.95 16.26 -0.79
N SER A 288 -26.20 17.36 -0.59
CA SER A 288 -25.08 17.73 -1.47
C SER A 288 -23.96 16.68 -1.48
N ILE A 289 -23.74 15.97 -0.38
CA ILE A 289 -22.77 14.87 -0.32
C ILE A 289 -23.41 13.58 -0.86
N GLY A 290 -24.54 13.15 -0.30
CA GLY A 290 -25.13 11.85 -0.57
C GLY A 290 -25.63 11.65 -2.00
N LYS A 291 -26.11 12.72 -2.65
CA LYS A 291 -26.59 12.68 -4.06
C LYS A 291 -25.50 13.06 -5.07
N ASN A 292 -24.42 13.72 -4.63
CA ASN A 292 -23.32 14.20 -5.47
C ASN A 292 -22.01 13.45 -5.17
N THR A 293 -22.05 12.13 -5.22
CA THR A 293 -20.89 11.27 -4.92
C THR A 293 -20.91 10.03 -5.82
N ALA A 294 -19.73 9.50 -6.07
CA ALA A 294 -19.54 8.19 -6.69
C ALA A 294 -19.22 7.09 -5.66
N SER A 295 -19.19 7.42 -4.36
CA SER A 295 -18.98 6.46 -3.28
C SER A 295 -20.30 5.89 -2.78
N MET A 296 -20.27 4.65 -2.27
CA MET A 296 -21.42 3.96 -1.68
C MET A 296 -20.97 3.08 -0.51
N PHE A 297 -21.93 2.63 0.32
CA PHE A 297 -21.66 1.61 1.33
C PHE A 297 -21.87 0.20 0.75
N ASP A 298 -20.94 -0.72 1.02
CA ASP A 298 -21.06 -2.14 0.67
C ASP A 298 -21.87 -2.92 1.74
N ALA A 299 -22.17 -4.20 1.44
CA ALA A 299 -22.86 -5.10 2.38
C ALA A 299 -22.08 -5.35 3.69
N ASN A 300 -20.81 -4.96 3.79
CA ASN A 300 -19.99 -5.06 4.98
C ASN A 300 -19.83 -3.70 5.69
N HIS A 301 -20.70 -2.74 5.42
CA HIS A 301 -20.69 -1.39 6.00
C HIS A 301 -19.42 -0.58 5.71
N ARG A 302 -18.73 -0.87 4.59
CA ARG A 302 -17.53 -0.16 4.17
C ARG A 302 -17.84 0.77 3.02
N VAL A 303 -17.23 1.96 3.04
CA VAL A 303 -17.33 2.90 1.92
C VAL A 303 -16.43 2.40 0.79
N ILE A 304 -17.03 2.21 -0.38
CA ILE A 304 -16.38 1.78 -1.62
C ILE A 304 -16.71 2.74 -2.76
N GLY A 305 -15.91 2.70 -3.83
CA GLY A 305 -16.08 3.59 -4.97
C GLY A 305 -15.67 5.03 -4.65
N GLY A 306 -15.75 5.91 -5.62
CA GLY A 306 -15.38 7.31 -5.49
C GLY A 306 -13.88 7.54 -5.25
N ASN A 307 -13.48 8.79 -5.32
CA ASN A 307 -12.13 9.20 -4.92
C ASN A 307 -12.01 9.31 -3.39
N ALA A 308 -10.77 9.47 -2.89
CA ALA A 308 -10.52 9.56 -1.44
C ALA A 308 -11.30 10.68 -0.74
N THR A 309 -11.61 11.77 -1.45
CA THR A 309 -12.42 12.88 -0.94
C THR A 309 -13.90 12.47 -0.80
N ASP A 310 -14.45 11.81 -1.83
CA ASP A 310 -15.82 11.30 -1.78
C ASP A 310 -16.00 10.26 -0.68
N GLN A 311 -15.03 9.37 -0.51
CA GLN A 311 -15.03 8.38 0.57
C GLN A 311 -15.00 9.04 1.97
N ALA A 312 -14.21 10.10 2.14
CA ALA A 312 -14.15 10.85 3.40
C ALA A 312 -15.48 11.54 3.72
N LEU A 313 -16.09 12.17 2.72
CA LEU A 313 -17.40 12.81 2.84
C LEU A 313 -18.51 11.80 3.12
N MET A 314 -18.49 10.64 2.45
CA MET A 314 -19.45 9.58 2.68
C MET A 314 -19.38 9.02 4.11
N LYS A 315 -18.16 8.79 4.62
CA LYS A 315 -17.95 8.42 6.04
C LYS A 315 -18.46 9.47 7.01
N PHE A 316 -18.32 10.74 6.65
CA PHE A 316 -18.76 11.87 7.46
C PHE A 316 -20.28 11.92 7.60
N ILE A 317 -21.06 11.75 6.53
CA ILE A 317 -22.53 11.73 6.63
C ILE A 317 -23.05 10.46 7.30
N GLY A 318 -22.32 9.35 7.19
CA GLY A 318 -22.66 8.06 7.78
C GLY A 318 -23.66 7.25 6.96
N GLU A 319 -23.68 5.95 7.23
CA GLU A 319 -24.48 4.98 6.49
C GLU A 319 -25.99 5.18 6.68
N GLU A 320 -26.45 5.51 7.88
CA GLU A 320 -27.87 5.79 8.14
C GLU A 320 -28.38 6.92 7.26
N THR A 321 -27.68 8.06 7.22
CA THR A 321 -28.04 9.22 6.40
C THR A 321 -28.03 8.86 4.92
N TYR A 322 -26.99 8.12 4.47
CA TYR A 322 -26.89 7.67 3.09
C TYR A 322 -28.08 6.78 2.69
N ASN A 323 -28.46 5.81 3.53
CA ASN A 323 -29.58 4.91 3.28
C ASN A 323 -30.91 5.68 3.21
N VAL A 324 -31.14 6.61 4.11
CA VAL A 324 -32.32 7.49 4.07
C VAL A 324 -32.36 8.27 2.76
N LEU A 325 -31.25 8.86 2.33
CA LEU A 325 -31.17 9.63 1.09
C LEU A 325 -31.36 8.77 -0.16
N THR A 326 -30.94 7.52 -0.16
CA THR A 326 -30.99 6.65 -1.34
C THR A 326 -32.28 5.83 -1.45
N THR A 327 -32.84 5.37 -0.32
CA THR A 327 -33.95 4.43 -0.28
C THR A 327 -35.30 5.10 0.09
N GLU A 328 -35.28 6.08 1.00
CA GLU A 328 -36.48 6.67 1.57
C GLU A 328 -36.73 8.11 1.12
N SER A 329 -35.74 8.72 0.45
CA SER A 329 -35.81 10.13 0.05
C SER A 329 -36.69 10.30 -1.18
N GLU A 330 -37.61 11.26 -1.11
CA GLU A 330 -38.39 11.74 -2.24
C GLU A 330 -37.53 12.49 -3.28
N TYR A 331 -36.25 12.76 -2.99
CA TYR A 331 -35.37 13.53 -3.84
C TYR A 331 -34.76 12.66 -4.95
N SER A 332 -35.23 12.85 -6.17
CA SER A 332 -34.73 12.21 -7.38
C SER A 332 -33.63 13.06 -8.05
N VAL A 333 -32.59 12.39 -8.52
CA VAL A 333 -31.54 13.02 -9.33
C VAL A 333 -32.05 13.12 -10.76
N ASN A 334 -32.18 14.34 -11.28
CA ASN A 334 -32.56 14.60 -12.66
C ASN A 334 -31.35 14.48 -13.60
N ASN A 335 -30.26 15.17 -13.22
CA ASN A 335 -29.01 15.18 -13.96
C ASN A 335 -27.83 15.25 -12.99
N SER A 336 -26.69 14.66 -13.36
CA SER A 336 -25.50 14.68 -12.53
C SER A 336 -24.24 14.72 -13.37
N GLN A 337 -23.23 15.41 -12.88
CA GLN A 337 -21.89 15.43 -13.43
C GLN A 337 -20.89 15.16 -12.31
N GLY A 338 -20.17 14.05 -12.43
CA GLY A 338 -19.13 13.68 -11.49
C GLY A 338 -17.98 14.68 -11.48
N PHE A 339 -17.12 14.60 -10.45
CA PHE A 339 -15.96 15.46 -10.33
C PHE A 339 -15.03 15.32 -11.55
N ASN A 340 -14.59 16.46 -12.07
CA ASN A 340 -13.61 16.53 -13.15
C ASN A 340 -12.46 17.46 -12.70
N SER A 341 -11.24 16.99 -12.84
CA SER A 341 -10.04 17.74 -12.46
C SER A 341 -9.86 19.03 -13.25
N SER A 342 -10.34 19.11 -14.49
CA SER A 342 -10.32 20.33 -15.31
C SER A 342 -11.29 21.40 -14.79
N ASN A 343 -12.50 20.98 -14.37
CA ASN A 343 -13.52 21.87 -13.86
C ASN A 343 -13.38 22.12 -12.36
N LYS A 344 -12.78 21.16 -11.62
CA LYS A 344 -12.57 21.16 -10.16
C LYS A 344 -13.85 21.17 -9.33
N PHE A 345 -14.95 20.72 -9.87
CA PHE A 345 -16.21 20.54 -9.14
C PHE A 345 -17.03 19.37 -9.69
N SER A 346 -18.02 18.93 -8.92
CA SER A 346 -19.10 18.03 -9.31
C SER A 346 -20.44 18.71 -9.04
N GLN A 347 -21.49 18.33 -9.77
CA GLN A 347 -22.81 18.91 -9.65
C GLN A 347 -23.91 17.86 -9.79
N VAL A 348 -25.06 18.13 -9.14
CA VAL A 348 -26.24 17.28 -9.22
C VAL A 348 -27.50 18.16 -9.17
N GLU A 349 -28.43 17.93 -10.08
CA GLU A 349 -29.72 18.60 -10.14
C GLU A 349 -30.82 17.74 -9.49
N ILE A 350 -31.56 18.34 -8.55
CA ILE A 350 -32.61 17.67 -7.81
C ILE A 350 -33.93 18.42 -8.09
N ASN A 351 -34.83 17.74 -8.79
CA ASN A 351 -36.10 18.33 -9.28
C ASN A 351 -37.00 18.84 -8.17
N GLU A 352 -37.20 18.02 -7.13
CA GLU A 352 -38.13 18.31 -6.04
C GLU A 352 -37.73 19.55 -5.24
N LEU A 353 -36.44 19.87 -5.25
CA LEU A 353 -35.91 21.08 -4.60
C LEU A 353 -35.77 22.25 -5.54
N GLY A 354 -35.87 22.03 -6.87
CA GLY A 354 -35.62 23.05 -7.88
C GLY A 354 -34.21 23.64 -7.76
N LYS A 355 -33.23 22.83 -7.34
CA LYS A 355 -31.85 23.25 -7.06
C LYS A 355 -30.83 22.35 -7.72
N THR A 356 -29.73 22.97 -8.18
CA THR A 356 -28.52 22.28 -8.56
C THR A 356 -27.50 22.46 -7.45
N PHE A 357 -27.01 21.34 -6.88
CA PHE A 357 -26.02 21.32 -5.83
C PHE A 357 -24.64 21.11 -6.44
N TYR A 358 -23.66 21.80 -5.86
CA TYR A 358 -22.26 21.79 -6.30
C TYR A 358 -21.34 21.43 -5.15
N LYS A 359 -20.26 20.70 -5.46
CA LYS A 359 -19.22 20.34 -4.54
C LYS A 359 -17.85 20.44 -5.24
N GLY A 360 -16.90 21.18 -4.69
CA GLY A 360 -15.59 21.32 -5.35
C GLY A 360 -14.63 22.28 -4.69
N ALA A 361 -13.68 22.75 -5.49
CA ALA A 361 -12.64 23.65 -5.05
C ALA A 361 -13.19 25.05 -4.70
N PRO A 362 -12.83 25.62 -3.53
CA PRO A 362 -13.37 26.90 -3.07
C PRO A 362 -13.19 28.04 -4.06
N GLU A 363 -12.06 28.10 -4.76
CA GLU A 363 -11.76 29.16 -5.73
C GLU A 363 -12.77 29.22 -6.89
N LYS A 364 -13.38 28.09 -7.24
CA LYS A 364 -14.42 28.05 -8.27
C LYS A 364 -15.71 28.66 -7.77
N PHE A 365 -16.09 28.35 -6.54
CA PHE A 365 -17.33 28.87 -5.94
C PHE A 365 -17.22 30.36 -5.66
N LEU A 366 -16.12 30.80 -5.09
CA LEU A 366 -15.89 32.21 -4.76
C LEU A 366 -15.88 33.12 -5.99
N SER A 367 -15.57 32.59 -7.17
CA SER A 367 -15.59 33.39 -8.42
C SER A 367 -17.00 33.69 -8.92
N VAL A 368 -18.03 32.93 -8.49
CA VAL A 368 -19.41 33.02 -9.01
C VAL A 368 -20.47 33.20 -7.93
N ALA A 369 -20.16 32.89 -6.66
CA ALA A 369 -21.07 32.99 -5.56
C ALA A 369 -21.50 34.45 -5.32
N THR A 370 -22.81 34.67 -5.19
CA THR A 370 -23.39 35.98 -4.92
C THR A 370 -23.86 36.11 -3.47
N ARG A 371 -24.15 34.98 -2.83
CA ARG A 371 -24.68 34.90 -1.47
C ARG A 371 -24.00 33.76 -0.69
N ALA A 372 -24.09 33.86 0.59
CA ALA A 372 -23.66 32.82 1.55
C ALA A 372 -24.83 32.36 2.40
N LEU A 373 -24.70 31.25 3.12
CA LEU A 373 -25.63 30.81 4.13
C LEU A 373 -25.07 31.13 5.53
N ASP A 374 -25.91 31.61 6.43
CA ASP A 374 -25.58 31.69 7.84
C ASP A 374 -25.83 30.36 8.58
N GLU A 375 -25.57 30.31 9.88
CA GLU A 375 -25.70 29.11 10.71
C GLU A 375 -27.16 28.60 10.80
N ASP A 376 -28.14 29.45 10.54
CA ASP A 376 -29.59 29.14 10.51
C ASP A 376 -30.06 28.75 9.12
N GLY A 377 -29.17 28.78 8.12
CA GLY A 377 -29.45 28.45 6.72
C GLY A 377 -30.22 29.58 5.98
N ASN A 378 -30.05 30.84 6.42
CA ASN A 378 -30.58 32.00 5.70
C ASN A 378 -29.54 32.54 4.74
N GLU A 379 -29.96 33.11 3.62
CA GLU A 379 -29.07 33.75 2.68
C GLU A 379 -28.59 35.10 3.19
N VAL A 380 -27.27 35.28 3.26
CA VAL A 380 -26.59 36.50 3.72
C VAL A 380 -25.60 36.99 2.67
N GLU A 381 -25.07 38.19 2.84
CA GLU A 381 -24.06 38.75 1.99
C GLU A 381 -22.72 37.99 2.17
N LEU A 382 -22.03 37.76 1.06
CA LEU A 382 -20.79 37.00 1.05
C LEU A 382 -19.59 37.91 1.43
N ASN A 383 -18.85 37.55 2.50
CA ASN A 383 -17.61 38.23 2.87
C ASN A 383 -16.40 37.45 2.33
N PHE A 384 -15.88 37.89 1.21
CA PHE A 384 -14.76 37.24 0.51
C PHE A 384 -13.46 37.25 1.32
N ASP A 385 -13.19 38.30 2.08
CA ASP A 385 -11.93 38.44 2.79
C ASP A 385 -11.83 37.45 3.94
N GLU A 386 -12.86 37.33 4.75
CA GLU A 386 -12.91 36.36 5.87
C GLU A 386 -12.81 34.91 5.40
N ILE A 387 -13.51 34.56 4.31
CA ILE A 387 -13.45 33.21 3.75
C ILE A 387 -12.04 32.90 3.23
N ASN A 388 -11.43 33.80 2.46
CA ASN A 388 -10.10 33.62 1.92
C ASN A 388 -9.04 33.50 3.01
N GLU A 389 -9.15 34.31 4.07
CA GLU A 389 -8.27 34.22 5.23
C GLU A 389 -8.38 32.83 5.89
N LYS A 390 -9.59 32.33 6.13
CA LYS A 390 -9.83 31.02 6.70
C LYS A 390 -9.30 29.89 5.82
N ILE A 391 -9.58 29.94 4.51
CA ILE A 391 -9.07 28.95 3.54
C ILE A 391 -7.54 28.91 3.55
N ASN A 392 -6.89 30.07 3.52
CA ASN A 392 -5.43 30.15 3.53
C ASN A 392 -4.84 29.64 4.86
N ALA A 393 -5.48 29.92 5.99
CA ALA A 393 -5.07 29.42 7.29
C ALA A 393 -5.17 27.88 7.38
N LEU A 394 -6.20 27.27 6.79
CA LEU A 394 -6.34 25.82 6.74
C LEU A 394 -5.38 25.19 5.72
N ALA A 395 -5.21 25.80 4.55
CA ALA A 395 -4.25 25.33 3.54
C ALA A 395 -2.80 25.34 4.07
N SER A 396 -2.44 26.34 4.87
CA SER A 396 -1.10 26.41 5.52
C SER A 396 -0.85 25.26 6.51
N LYS A 397 -1.91 24.61 7.00
CA LYS A 397 -1.87 23.39 7.83
C LYS A 397 -1.95 22.10 7.01
N ALA A 398 -1.77 22.20 5.69
CA ALA A 398 -1.92 21.09 4.73
C ALA A 398 -3.32 20.44 4.74
N MET A 399 -4.36 21.20 5.10
CA MET A 399 -5.75 20.75 5.01
C MET A 399 -6.31 21.02 3.63
N ARG A 400 -7.04 20.04 3.07
CA ARG A 400 -7.80 20.24 1.84
C ARG A 400 -9.16 20.86 2.18
N VAL A 401 -9.46 22.01 1.60
CA VAL A 401 -10.75 22.70 1.76
C VAL A 401 -11.64 22.40 0.57
N LEU A 402 -12.91 22.10 0.85
CA LEU A 402 -13.97 21.93 -0.14
C LEU A 402 -15.10 22.91 0.12
N ALA A 403 -15.63 23.46 -0.93
CA ALA A 403 -16.83 24.29 -0.89
C ALA A 403 -18.06 23.50 -1.35
N PHE A 404 -19.19 23.80 -0.71
CA PHE A 404 -20.50 23.32 -1.08
C PHE A 404 -21.39 24.53 -1.36
N GLY A 405 -22.23 24.40 -2.38
CA GLY A 405 -23.16 25.46 -2.75
C GLY A 405 -24.34 24.92 -3.54
N TYR A 406 -25.33 25.76 -3.80
CA TYR A 406 -26.42 25.45 -4.70
C TYR A 406 -26.83 26.67 -5.53
N SER A 407 -27.48 26.41 -6.65
CA SER A 407 -28.16 27.44 -7.45
C SER A 407 -29.59 27.04 -7.73
N TYR A 408 -30.41 28.00 -8.09
CA TYR A 408 -31.80 27.80 -8.57
C TYR A 408 -31.84 27.60 -10.08
N SER A 409 -30.73 27.62 -10.77
CA SER A 409 -30.64 27.39 -12.21
C SER A 409 -30.54 25.90 -12.52
N GLN A 410 -31.00 25.53 -13.72
CA GLN A 410 -30.76 24.19 -14.24
C GLN A 410 -29.27 23.92 -14.41
N MET A 411 -28.87 22.66 -14.32
CA MET A 411 -27.50 22.22 -14.51
C MET A 411 -27.01 22.56 -15.92
N THR A 412 -25.82 23.14 -16.00
CA THR A 412 -25.09 23.38 -17.27
C THR A 412 -23.82 22.54 -17.28
N GLU A 413 -23.46 21.99 -18.43
CA GLU A 413 -22.25 21.20 -18.55
C GLU A 413 -21.01 22.09 -18.36
N ASN A 414 -20.06 21.64 -17.51
CA ASN A 414 -18.73 22.23 -17.32
C ASN A 414 -18.71 23.67 -16.79
N THR A 415 -19.80 24.23 -16.37
CA THR A 415 -19.89 25.58 -15.79
C THR A 415 -20.70 25.61 -14.52
N ILE A 416 -20.37 26.51 -13.59
CA ILE A 416 -21.18 26.84 -12.39
C ILE A 416 -22.05 28.04 -12.70
#